data_efa72afd9cb58ef71f7ff8b8eaac2bdb
#
_entry.id   efa72afd9cb58ef71f7ff8b8eaac2bdb
#
_cell.length_a   1.000
_cell.length_b   1.000
_cell.length_c   1.000
_cell.angle_alpha   90.00
_cell.angle_beta   90.00
_cell.angle_gamma   90.00
#
_symmetry.space_group_name_H-M   'P 1'
#
loop_
_entity.id
_entity.type
_entity.pdbx_description
1 polymer ?
#
loop_
_entity_poly.entity_id
_entity_poly.type
_entity_poly.pdbx_seq_one_letter_code
_entity_poly.pdbx_strand_id
1 'polypeptide(L)'
;HGSIASRAGALQLQVAGIDNQQGRLLASGGTLSSNGEWLNNQQGWLQGDSLNLTVSSELNNNAGNLLATLGDVRIESAHSNNIGGQLLAHGDLLLSGASLNNYSGTLGAQLIDLALTDALVNNNGLIEASQRLQLQAAELDNEEGQLRALGENGASRIQVQQHFGNSGGLVEIGNASLNLSSASLSNSHGSVLHLGEQGFALNVADMDNMGGRFISSSDLTLAAVSWFNNSLLQARNLTLNIEQLSQD
;
A
#
# COMPACT_ATOMS: atom_id res chain seq x y z
N HIS A 1 -29.81 7.27 -6.55
CA HIS A 1 -28.56 7.24 -7.31
C HIS A 1 -28.45 8.53 -8.16
N GLY A 2 -27.78 9.55 -7.64
CA GLY A 2 -27.48 10.82 -8.36
C GLY A 2 -26.29 10.66 -9.28
N SER A 3 -26.21 11.52 -10.32
CA SER A 3 -25.03 11.61 -11.16
C SER A 3 -24.72 13.09 -11.45
N ILE A 4 -23.46 13.48 -11.24
CA ILE A 4 -22.90 14.74 -11.69
C ILE A 4 -21.80 14.43 -12.69
N ALA A 5 -21.84 15.03 -13.87
CA ALA A 5 -20.86 14.76 -14.89
C ALA A 5 -20.44 16.03 -15.64
N SER A 6 -19.12 16.24 -15.77
CA SER A 6 -18.52 17.09 -16.78
C SER A 6 -18.24 16.24 -18.02
N ARG A 7 -18.77 16.63 -19.20
CA ARG A 7 -18.67 15.82 -20.43
C ARG A 7 -17.40 16.05 -21.24
N ALA A 8 -16.73 17.17 -21.01
CA ALA A 8 -15.54 17.53 -21.79
C ALA A 8 -14.64 18.47 -20.95
N GLY A 9 -14.13 17.97 -19.83
CA GLY A 9 -13.23 18.74 -18.99
C GLY A 9 -13.32 18.39 -17.51
N ALA A 10 -12.72 19.21 -16.68
CA ALA A 10 -12.63 18.99 -15.24
C ALA A 10 -13.99 19.10 -14.52
N LEU A 11 -14.11 18.38 -13.42
CA LEU A 11 -15.16 18.55 -12.41
C LEU A 11 -14.49 19.00 -11.12
N GLN A 12 -14.80 20.21 -10.66
CA GLN A 12 -14.26 20.76 -9.40
C GLN A 12 -15.38 20.93 -8.39
N LEU A 13 -15.19 20.38 -7.21
CA LEU A 13 -16.15 20.42 -6.11
C LEU A 13 -15.49 21.09 -4.90
N GLN A 14 -16.02 22.26 -4.49
CA GLN A 14 -15.60 22.99 -3.28
C GLN A 14 -16.78 23.05 -2.33
N VAL A 15 -16.87 22.08 -1.45
CA VAL A 15 -18.02 21.89 -0.54
C VAL A 15 -17.53 21.31 0.78
N ALA A 16 -18.22 21.62 1.88
CA ALA A 16 -17.85 21.09 3.18
C ALA A 16 -17.84 19.55 3.20
N GLY A 17 -18.81 18.92 2.55
CA GLY A 17 -18.87 17.46 2.46
C GLY A 17 -19.55 16.99 1.18
N ILE A 18 -19.14 15.80 0.72
CA ILE A 18 -19.69 15.14 -0.47
C ILE A 18 -20.28 13.80 -0.05
N ASP A 19 -21.59 13.63 -0.21
CA ASP A 19 -22.24 12.33 -0.13
C ASP A 19 -22.55 11.82 -1.55
N ASN A 20 -21.69 10.90 -2.01
CA ASN A 20 -21.84 10.20 -3.29
C ASN A 20 -22.19 8.71 -3.07
N GLN A 21 -22.83 8.38 -1.95
CA GLN A 21 -23.23 7.00 -1.68
C GLN A 21 -24.11 6.46 -2.82
N GLN A 22 -23.65 5.38 -3.46
CA GLN A 22 -24.28 4.77 -4.64
C GLN A 22 -24.45 5.73 -5.82
N GLY A 23 -23.84 6.90 -5.77
CA GLY A 23 -23.88 7.93 -6.80
C GLY A 23 -22.72 7.86 -7.78
N ARG A 24 -22.67 8.81 -8.72
CA ARG A 24 -21.60 8.91 -9.72
C ARG A 24 -21.12 10.33 -9.89
N LEU A 25 -19.82 10.54 -9.76
CA LEU A 25 -19.14 11.79 -10.08
C LEU A 25 -18.15 11.53 -11.22
N LEU A 26 -18.33 12.19 -12.36
CA LEU A 26 -17.59 11.88 -13.57
C LEU A 26 -16.99 13.16 -14.19
N ALA A 27 -15.69 13.14 -14.50
CA ALA A 27 -15.03 14.17 -15.29
C ALA A 27 -14.45 13.49 -16.56
N SER A 28 -15.19 13.58 -17.67
CA SER A 28 -14.73 13.01 -18.94
C SER A 28 -13.82 14.01 -19.65
N GLY A 29 -12.55 13.61 -19.86
CA GLY A 29 -11.54 14.46 -20.51
C GLY A 29 -10.94 15.52 -19.57
N GLY A 30 -10.87 15.25 -18.26
CA GLY A 30 -10.22 16.15 -17.31
C GLY A 30 -10.14 15.58 -15.88
N THR A 31 -9.56 16.37 -15.00
CA THR A 31 -9.40 16.00 -13.58
C THR A 31 -10.71 16.16 -12.83
N LEU A 32 -11.05 15.17 -12.01
CA LEU A 32 -12.03 15.33 -10.94
C LEU A 32 -11.27 15.74 -9.67
N SER A 33 -11.64 16.90 -9.13
CA SER A 33 -11.06 17.42 -7.91
C SER A 33 -12.12 17.76 -6.86
N SER A 34 -11.83 17.46 -5.61
CA SER A 34 -12.64 17.85 -4.46
C SER A 34 -11.77 18.47 -3.37
N ASN A 35 -12.33 19.46 -2.68
CA ASN A 35 -11.74 20.05 -1.49
C ASN A 35 -12.87 20.26 -0.46
N GLY A 36 -12.74 19.64 0.72
CA GLY A 36 -13.76 19.68 1.77
C GLY A 36 -13.33 18.99 3.05
N GLU A 37 -14.29 18.74 3.93
CA GLU A 37 -14.04 18.06 5.21
C GLU A 37 -14.13 16.54 5.09
N TRP A 38 -15.11 16.04 4.35
CA TRP A 38 -15.33 14.61 4.17
C TRP A 38 -15.88 14.26 2.79
N LEU A 39 -15.61 13.03 2.35
CA LEU A 39 -16.15 12.46 1.12
C LEU A 39 -16.61 11.02 1.37
N ASN A 40 -17.92 10.79 1.22
CA ASN A 40 -18.52 9.46 1.27
C ASN A 40 -18.83 8.97 -0.14
N ASN A 41 -18.03 8.00 -0.61
CA ASN A 41 -18.22 7.29 -1.89
C ASN A 41 -18.61 5.83 -1.68
N GLN A 42 -19.25 5.49 -0.56
CA GLN A 42 -19.66 4.11 -0.29
C GLN A 42 -20.54 3.57 -1.43
N GLN A 43 -20.09 2.46 -2.06
CA GLN A 43 -20.75 1.86 -3.22
C GLN A 43 -20.92 2.84 -4.41
N GLY A 44 -20.26 3.99 -4.37
CA GLY A 44 -20.31 5.02 -5.38
C GLY A 44 -19.17 4.90 -6.41
N TRP A 45 -19.18 5.80 -7.37
CA TRP A 45 -18.21 5.83 -8.46
C TRP A 45 -17.68 7.26 -8.66
N LEU A 46 -16.38 7.45 -8.51
CA LEU A 46 -15.66 8.66 -8.92
C LEU A 46 -14.71 8.31 -10.07
N GLN A 47 -14.80 9.07 -11.15
CA GLN A 47 -13.93 8.86 -12.30
C GLN A 47 -13.51 10.19 -12.93
N GLY A 48 -12.24 10.27 -13.30
CA GLY A 48 -11.65 11.34 -14.11
C GLY A 48 -10.48 10.84 -14.92
N ASP A 49 -9.89 11.68 -15.74
CA ASP A 49 -8.57 11.39 -16.33
C ASP A 49 -7.52 11.31 -15.22
N SER A 50 -7.64 12.16 -14.21
CA SER A 50 -6.94 12.10 -12.92
C SER A 50 -7.91 12.40 -11.79
N LEU A 51 -7.58 11.98 -10.56
CA LEU A 51 -8.30 12.34 -9.35
C LEU A 51 -7.41 13.15 -8.42
N ASN A 52 -7.94 14.23 -7.84
CA ASN A 52 -7.27 15.03 -6.82
C ASN A 52 -8.25 15.32 -5.68
N LEU A 53 -8.14 14.56 -4.59
CA LEU A 53 -9.09 14.56 -3.50
C LEU A 53 -8.39 15.04 -2.22
N THR A 54 -8.78 16.22 -1.74
CA THR A 54 -8.32 16.77 -0.46
C THR A 54 -9.52 16.84 0.48
N VAL A 55 -9.46 16.04 1.55
CA VAL A 55 -10.49 16.01 2.59
C VAL A 55 -9.81 16.03 3.96
N SER A 56 -10.17 16.99 4.80
CA SER A 56 -9.46 17.18 6.07
C SER A 56 -9.76 16.12 7.13
N SER A 57 -10.85 15.37 6.98
CA SER A 57 -11.29 14.35 7.95
C SER A 57 -11.27 12.95 7.33
N GLU A 58 -12.31 12.55 6.61
CA GLU A 58 -12.51 11.18 6.18
C GLU A 58 -12.85 11.06 4.69
N LEU A 59 -12.15 10.15 4.01
CA LEU A 59 -12.52 9.59 2.72
C LEU A 59 -13.08 8.17 2.94
N ASN A 60 -14.37 7.96 2.69
CA ASN A 60 -15.00 6.64 2.72
C ASN A 60 -15.27 6.15 1.30
N ASN A 61 -14.48 5.16 0.85
CA ASN A 61 -14.65 4.46 -0.42
C ASN A 61 -15.04 2.98 -0.23
N ASN A 62 -15.74 2.65 0.86
CA ASN A 62 -16.12 1.26 1.14
C ASN A 62 -17.01 0.69 0.03
N ALA A 63 -16.58 -0.43 -0.57
CA ALA A 63 -17.19 -1.05 -1.75
C ALA A 63 -17.40 -0.08 -2.93
N GLY A 64 -16.74 1.09 -2.92
CA GLY A 64 -16.79 2.11 -3.98
C GLY A 64 -15.62 2.03 -4.95
N ASN A 65 -15.65 2.87 -5.98
CA ASN A 65 -14.61 2.94 -7.00
C ASN A 65 -14.09 4.36 -7.16
N LEU A 66 -12.77 4.52 -7.08
CA LEU A 66 -12.02 5.71 -7.46
C LEU A 66 -11.13 5.33 -8.64
N LEU A 67 -11.34 5.95 -9.81
CA LEU A 67 -10.65 5.60 -11.04
C LEU A 67 -10.06 6.81 -11.75
N ALA A 68 -8.75 6.85 -11.90
CA ALA A 68 -8.05 7.74 -12.83
C ALA A 68 -7.72 6.97 -14.12
N THR A 69 -8.31 7.38 -15.25
CA THR A 69 -8.25 6.61 -16.50
C THR A 69 -7.00 6.87 -17.33
N LEU A 70 -6.32 8.00 -17.16
CA LEU A 70 -5.14 8.39 -17.93
C LEU A 70 -3.96 8.81 -17.06
N GLY A 71 -4.20 9.34 -15.88
CA GLY A 71 -3.19 9.93 -14.99
C GLY A 71 -3.27 9.40 -13.57
N ASP A 72 -3.02 10.28 -12.63
CA ASP A 72 -2.76 9.95 -11.23
C ASP A 72 -4.03 10.02 -10.37
N VAL A 73 -3.97 9.29 -9.26
CA VAL A 73 -4.84 9.50 -8.09
C VAL A 73 -3.99 10.14 -6.99
N ARG A 74 -4.41 11.33 -6.54
CA ARG A 74 -3.84 12.01 -5.36
C ARG A 74 -4.90 12.17 -4.29
N ILE A 75 -4.59 11.69 -3.10
CA ILE A 75 -5.48 11.73 -1.93
C ILE A 75 -4.72 12.31 -0.75
N GLU A 76 -5.28 13.37 -0.16
CA GLU A 76 -4.90 13.89 1.15
C GLU A 76 -6.10 13.76 2.07
N SER A 77 -6.02 12.90 3.09
CA SER A 77 -7.14 12.63 4.01
C SER A 77 -6.60 12.18 5.36
N ALA A 78 -7.18 12.72 6.46
CA ALA A 78 -6.77 12.21 7.78
C ALA A 78 -7.00 10.70 7.88
N HIS A 79 -8.18 10.22 7.47
CA HIS A 79 -8.52 8.80 7.46
C HIS A 79 -9.11 8.39 6.12
N SER A 80 -8.56 7.34 5.53
CA SER A 80 -9.05 6.75 4.28
C SER A 80 -9.57 5.34 4.51
N ASN A 81 -10.81 5.07 4.14
CA ASN A 81 -11.44 3.75 4.19
C ASN A 81 -11.71 3.25 2.77
N ASN A 82 -11.10 2.12 2.40
CA ASN A 82 -11.28 1.44 1.11
C ASN A 82 -11.69 -0.03 1.30
N ILE A 83 -12.46 -0.33 2.34
CA ILE A 83 -12.88 -1.71 2.66
C ILE A 83 -13.69 -2.29 1.50
N GLY A 84 -13.18 -3.36 0.87
CA GLY A 84 -13.78 -3.97 -0.32
C GLY A 84 -13.90 -3.03 -1.53
N GLY A 85 -13.31 -1.84 -1.48
CA GLY A 85 -13.34 -0.84 -2.54
C GLY A 85 -12.13 -0.91 -3.48
N GLN A 86 -12.11 -0.06 -4.50
CA GLN A 86 -11.04 0.03 -5.47
C GLN A 86 -10.53 1.48 -5.60
N LEU A 87 -9.20 1.63 -5.53
CA LEU A 87 -8.46 2.83 -5.91
C LEU A 87 -7.51 2.46 -7.05
N LEU A 88 -7.83 2.93 -8.26
CA LEU A 88 -7.08 2.55 -9.46
C LEU A 88 -6.60 3.78 -10.21
N ALA A 89 -5.30 3.84 -10.51
CA ALA A 89 -4.69 4.88 -11.32
C ALA A 89 -3.99 4.27 -12.54
N HIS A 90 -4.19 4.86 -13.73
CA HIS A 90 -3.36 4.52 -14.88
C HIS A 90 -1.93 5.04 -14.71
N GLY A 91 -1.74 6.16 -14.04
CA GLY A 91 -0.47 6.74 -13.60
C GLY A 91 -0.12 6.29 -12.19
N ASP A 92 0.23 7.24 -11.34
CA ASP A 92 0.66 7.03 -9.97
C ASP A 92 -0.50 7.16 -8.98
N LEU A 93 -0.41 6.45 -7.86
CA LEU A 93 -1.28 6.62 -6.70
C LEU A 93 -0.45 7.19 -5.54
N LEU A 94 -0.79 8.41 -5.12
CA LEU A 94 -0.19 9.08 -3.97
C LEU A 94 -1.27 9.29 -2.91
N LEU A 95 -1.08 8.72 -1.72
CA LEU A 95 -2.00 8.89 -0.60
C LEU A 95 -1.21 9.29 0.65
N SER A 96 -1.62 10.40 1.24
CA SER A 96 -1.06 10.90 2.50
C SER A 96 -2.14 11.14 3.54
N GLY A 97 -1.81 10.87 4.82
CA GLY A 97 -2.73 11.07 5.93
C GLY A 97 -2.31 10.37 7.21
N ALA A 98 -3.27 10.17 8.11
CA ALA A 98 -3.01 9.40 9.31
C ALA A 98 -3.12 7.90 9.03
N SER A 99 -4.24 7.43 8.49
CA SER A 99 -4.47 6.00 8.31
C SER A 99 -5.15 5.63 6.99
N LEU A 100 -4.90 4.41 6.54
CA LEU A 100 -5.60 3.76 5.43
C LEU A 100 -6.09 2.38 5.85
N ASN A 101 -7.38 2.12 5.70
CA ASN A 101 -7.96 0.79 5.83
C ASN A 101 -8.32 0.25 4.45
N ASN A 102 -7.53 -0.71 3.97
CA ASN A 102 -7.72 -1.43 2.70
C ASN A 102 -8.13 -2.90 2.93
N TYR A 103 -8.84 -3.20 4.02
CA TYR A 103 -9.33 -4.56 4.28
C TYR A 103 -10.12 -5.10 3.08
N SER A 104 -9.69 -6.22 2.50
CA SER A 104 -10.29 -6.83 1.30
C SER A 104 -10.42 -5.86 0.11
N GLY A 105 -9.78 -4.70 0.13
CA GLY A 105 -9.79 -3.69 -0.94
C GLY A 105 -8.64 -3.85 -1.92
N THR A 106 -8.66 -3.05 -2.97
CA THR A 106 -7.61 -3.05 -4.00
C THR A 106 -7.07 -1.65 -4.26
N LEU A 107 -5.75 -1.52 -4.21
CA LEU A 107 -5.01 -0.37 -4.75
C LEU A 107 -4.19 -0.85 -5.94
N GLY A 108 -4.28 -0.14 -7.08
CA GLY A 108 -3.53 -0.46 -8.29
C GLY A 108 -3.04 0.79 -9.02
N ALA A 109 -1.73 0.85 -9.35
CA ALA A 109 -1.11 1.98 -10.05
C ALA A 109 0.23 1.61 -10.67
N GLN A 110 0.88 2.56 -11.36
CA GLN A 110 2.27 2.37 -11.77
C GLN A 110 3.22 2.48 -10.58
N LEU A 111 3.21 3.60 -9.89
CA LEU A 111 3.86 3.78 -8.61
C LEU A 111 2.77 3.94 -7.54
N ILE A 112 2.96 3.30 -6.41
CA ILE A 112 2.14 3.54 -5.21
C ILE A 112 3.05 4.16 -4.15
N ASP A 113 2.67 5.34 -3.67
CA ASP A 113 3.32 6.06 -2.58
C ASP A 113 2.30 6.31 -1.46
N LEU A 114 2.46 5.60 -0.36
CA LEU A 114 1.63 5.70 0.84
C LEU A 114 2.45 6.34 1.96
N ALA A 115 2.11 7.57 2.34
CA ALA A 115 2.75 8.32 3.41
C ALA A 115 1.78 8.48 4.59
N LEU A 116 1.79 7.51 5.49
CA LEU A 116 0.88 7.44 6.64
C LEU A 116 1.64 7.71 7.95
N THR A 117 1.02 8.50 8.84
CA THR A 117 1.59 8.77 10.17
C THR A 117 1.15 7.78 11.24
N ASP A 118 0.13 6.97 10.96
CA ASP A 118 -0.46 5.96 11.84
C ASP A 118 -0.53 4.61 11.12
N ALA A 119 -1.68 3.99 10.99
CA ALA A 119 -1.83 2.61 10.56
C ALA A 119 -2.19 2.43 9.08
N LEU A 120 -1.61 1.40 8.47
CA LEU A 120 -2.11 0.76 7.24
C LEU A 120 -2.64 -0.63 7.56
N VAL A 121 -3.92 -0.87 7.29
CA VAL A 121 -4.55 -2.19 7.33
C VAL A 121 -4.77 -2.67 5.89
N ASN A 122 -4.11 -3.78 5.51
CA ASN A 122 -4.26 -4.42 4.20
C ASN A 122 -4.65 -5.91 4.30
N ASN A 123 -5.33 -6.29 5.40
CA ASN A 123 -5.71 -7.67 5.63
C ASN A 123 -6.66 -8.18 4.54
N ASN A 124 -6.31 -9.32 3.93
CA ASN A 124 -6.99 -9.86 2.75
C ASN A 124 -7.06 -8.90 1.56
N GLY A 125 -6.37 -7.75 1.61
CA GLY A 125 -6.35 -6.72 0.56
C GLY A 125 -5.21 -6.91 -0.43
N LEU A 126 -5.29 -6.17 -1.54
CA LEU A 126 -4.25 -6.11 -2.56
C LEU A 126 -3.74 -4.67 -2.72
N ILE A 127 -2.43 -4.49 -2.59
CA ILE A 127 -1.72 -3.27 -3.01
C ILE A 127 -0.72 -3.70 -4.09
N GLU A 128 -0.97 -3.31 -5.34
CA GLU A 128 -0.15 -3.72 -6.47
C GLU A 128 0.33 -2.53 -7.31
N ALA A 129 1.63 -2.31 -7.32
CA ALA A 129 2.29 -1.36 -8.20
C ALA A 129 2.91 -2.09 -9.40
N SER A 130 2.61 -1.66 -10.63
CA SER A 130 3.25 -2.25 -11.82
C SER A 130 4.72 -1.86 -11.95
N GLN A 131 5.17 -0.80 -11.27
CA GLN A 131 6.55 -0.34 -11.27
C GLN A 131 7.15 -0.40 -9.87
N ARG A 132 6.68 0.42 -8.90
CA ARG A 132 7.37 0.60 -7.63
C ARG A 132 6.42 0.89 -6.46
N LEU A 133 6.73 0.35 -5.29
CA LEU A 133 6.01 0.58 -4.04
C LEU A 133 6.89 1.38 -3.06
N GLN A 134 6.38 2.51 -2.58
CA GLN A 134 6.91 3.27 -1.46
C GLN A 134 5.84 3.29 -0.36
N LEU A 135 6.17 2.78 0.81
CA LEU A 135 5.23 2.68 1.92
C LEU A 135 5.90 3.15 3.21
N GLN A 136 5.26 4.10 3.87
CA GLN A 136 5.60 4.54 5.21
C GLN A 136 4.35 4.52 6.09
N ALA A 137 4.45 3.88 7.28
CA ALA A 137 3.39 3.85 8.28
C ALA A 137 3.98 3.68 9.69
N ALA A 138 3.21 4.01 10.74
CA ALA A 138 3.58 3.62 12.09
C ALA A 138 3.36 2.11 12.30
N GLU A 139 2.22 1.61 11.86
CA GLU A 139 1.87 0.19 11.90
C GLU A 139 1.41 -0.29 10.52
N LEU A 140 1.74 -1.53 10.17
CA LEU A 140 1.28 -2.18 8.96
C LEU A 140 0.75 -3.57 9.30
N ASP A 141 -0.51 -3.81 8.97
CA ASP A 141 -1.14 -5.11 9.07
C ASP A 141 -1.50 -5.61 7.66
N ASN A 142 -0.78 -6.66 7.22
CA ASN A 142 -0.92 -7.31 5.92
C ASN A 142 -1.26 -8.81 6.09
N GLU A 143 -2.03 -9.15 7.14
CA GLU A 143 -2.43 -10.53 7.40
C GLU A 143 -3.28 -11.07 6.24
N GLU A 144 -2.83 -12.20 5.65
CA GLU A 144 -3.43 -12.78 4.44
C GLU A 144 -3.54 -11.81 3.24
N GLY A 145 -2.96 -10.60 3.34
CA GLY A 145 -2.95 -9.58 2.31
C GLY A 145 -1.75 -9.69 1.36
N GLN A 146 -1.73 -8.85 0.33
CA GLN A 146 -0.68 -8.84 -0.68
C GLN A 146 -0.15 -7.43 -0.90
N LEU A 147 1.17 -7.28 -0.82
CA LEU A 147 1.94 -6.09 -1.21
C LEU A 147 2.83 -6.48 -2.38
N ARG A 148 2.62 -5.89 -3.55
CA ARG A 148 3.32 -6.28 -4.76
C ARG A 148 3.89 -5.06 -5.49
N ALA A 149 5.12 -5.18 -5.97
CA ALA A 149 5.72 -4.24 -6.92
C ALA A 149 6.41 -5.04 -8.03
N LEU A 150 5.85 -5.00 -9.24
CA LEU A 150 6.18 -5.93 -10.32
C LEU A 150 7.23 -5.39 -11.30
N GLY A 151 7.62 -4.11 -11.19
CA GLY A 151 8.65 -3.51 -12.06
C GLY A 151 10.04 -4.05 -11.72
N GLU A 152 10.90 -4.16 -12.73
CA GLU A 152 12.27 -4.68 -12.57
C GLU A 152 13.26 -3.60 -12.08
N ASN A 153 12.97 -2.33 -12.34
CA ASN A 153 13.90 -1.24 -12.09
C ASN A 153 13.60 -0.46 -10.81
N GLY A 154 14.64 0.18 -10.26
CA GLY A 154 14.52 1.06 -9.11
C GLY A 154 14.50 0.30 -7.78
N ALA A 155 14.06 0.98 -6.74
CA ALA A 155 14.01 0.46 -5.38
C ALA A 155 12.61 0.59 -4.79
N SER A 156 12.05 -0.48 -4.26
CA SER A 156 10.89 -0.41 -3.39
C SER A 156 11.32 -0.29 -1.93
N ARG A 157 10.51 0.44 -1.15
CA ARG A 157 10.75 0.68 0.26
C ARG A 157 9.49 0.46 1.05
N ILE A 158 9.62 -0.30 2.14
CA ILE A 158 8.58 -0.52 3.14
C ILE A 158 9.18 -0.11 4.49
N GLN A 159 8.72 1.01 5.04
CA GLN A 159 9.16 1.53 6.32
C GLN A 159 8.00 1.53 7.31
N VAL A 160 8.12 0.70 8.33
CA VAL A 160 7.15 0.62 9.41
C VAL A 160 7.86 1.01 10.72
N GLN A 161 7.33 1.98 11.44
CA GLN A 161 8.01 2.50 12.62
C GLN A 161 7.93 1.53 13.80
N GLN A 162 6.79 0.85 13.97
CA GLN A 162 6.51 -0.01 15.13
C GLN A 162 6.38 -1.47 14.70
N HIS A 163 5.21 -1.90 14.28
CA HIS A 163 4.92 -3.31 13.98
C HIS A 163 4.50 -3.54 12.54
N PHE A 164 5.12 -4.52 11.90
CA PHE A 164 4.68 -5.06 10.63
C PHE A 164 4.15 -6.49 10.79
N GLY A 165 2.84 -6.67 10.68
CA GLY A 165 2.15 -7.97 10.60
C GLY A 165 2.05 -8.44 9.15
N ASN A 166 2.63 -9.61 8.84
CA ASN A 166 2.55 -10.27 7.52
C ASN A 166 2.20 -11.76 7.67
N SER A 167 1.47 -12.12 8.73
CA SER A 167 1.10 -13.52 8.97
C SER A 167 0.21 -14.06 7.86
N GLY A 168 0.61 -15.15 7.21
CA GLY A 168 -0.06 -15.69 6.02
C GLY A 168 -0.03 -14.77 4.80
N GLY A 169 0.49 -13.55 4.91
CA GLY A 169 0.53 -12.54 3.85
C GLY A 169 1.69 -12.71 2.86
N LEU A 170 1.62 -11.97 1.78
CA LEU A 170 2.63 -11.95 0.71
C LEU A 170 3.19 -10.54 0.51
N VAL A 171 4.50 -10.43 0.52
CA VAL A 171 5.26 -9.29 -0.03
C VAL A 171 6.05 -9.82 -1.23
N GLU A 172 5.78 -9.32 -2.44
CA GLU A 172 6.45 -9.73 -3.68
C GLU A 172 7.00 -8.51 -4.42
N ILE A 173 8.31 -8.39 -4.48
CA ILE A 173 8.99 -7.23 -5.05
C ILE A 173 9.93 -7.66 -6.17
N GLY A 174 9.61 -7.26 -7.40
CA GLY A 174 10.42 -7.45 -8.59
C GLY A 174 11.50 -6.40 -8.79
N ASN A 175 11.39 -5.24 -8.14
CA ASN A 175 12.34 -4.14 -8.30
C ASN A 175 13.77 -4.53 -8.00
N ALA A 176 14.72 -3.82 -8.61
CA ALA A 176 16.14 -4.10 -8.49
C ALA A 176 16.58 -4.28 -7.02
N SER A 177 16.08 -3.44 -6.11
CA SER A 177 16.32 -3.59 -4.68
C SER A 177 15.07 -3.42 -3.83
N LEU A 178 15.08 -4.06 -2.65
CA LEU A 178 14.08 -3.90 -1.59
C LEU A 178 14.76 -3.45 -0.30
N ASN A 179 14.18 -2.42 0.33
CA ASN A 179 14.51 -2.04 1.70
C ASN A 179 13.26 -2.17 2.56
N LEU A 180 13.27 -3.09 3.51
CA LEU A 180 12.21 -3.30 4.48
C LEU A 180 12.76 -3.05 5.89
N SER A 181 12.07 -2.19 6.65
CA SER A 181 12.45 -1.89 8.02
C SER A 181 11.23 -1.79 8.93
N SER A 182 11.35 -2.35 10.15
CA SER A 182 10.36 -2.18 11.22
C SER A 182 11.02 -2.39 12.59
N ALA A 183 10.38 -1.92 13.68
CA ALA A 183 10.83 -2.28 15.02
C ALA A 183 10.52 -3.76 15.31
N SER A 184 9.35 -4.24 14.92
CA SER A 184 9.01 -5.66 15.01
C SER A 184 8.34 -6.16 13.73
N LEU A 185 8.58 -7.43 13.37
CA LEU A 185 8.00 -8.09 12.22
C LEU A 185 7.45 -9.46 12.60
N SER A 186 6.18 -9.69 12.32
CA SER A 186 5.54 -10.99 12.40
C SER A 186 5.27 -11.51 10.98
N ASN A 187 6.02 -12.53 10.54
CA ASN A 187 5.88 -13.15 9.22
C ASN A 187 5.50 -14.63 9.33
N SER A 188 4.75 -14.99 10.38
CA SER A 188 4.35 -16.38 10.63
C SER A 188 3.56 -16.94 9.44
N HIS A 189 4.05 -18.04 8.82
CA HIS A 189 3.51 -18.62 7.59
C HIS A 189 3.41 -17.65 6.40
N GLY A 190 3.89 -16.42 6.54
CA GLY A 190 3.94 -15.42 5.47
C GLY A 190 5.13 -15.58 4.54
N SER A 191 5.15 -14.80 3.48
CA SER A 191 6.22 -14.83 2.47
C SER A 191 6.68 -13.43 2.12
N VAL A 192 8.00 -13.21 2.13
CA VAL A 192 8.63 -12.01 1.58
C VAL A 192 9.58 -12.46 0.47
N LEU A 193 9.24 -12.12 -0.77
CA LEU A 193 9.94 -12.52 -2.00
C LEU A 193 10.54 -11.29 -2.66
N HIS A 194 11.85 -11.26 -2.81
CA HIS A 194 12.55 -10.26 -3.60
C HIS A 194 13.13 -10.92 -4.85
N LEU A 195 12.65 -10.51 -6.02
CA LEU A 195 12.99 -11.10 -7.31
C LEU A 195 14.02 -10.27 -8.09
N GLY A 196 14.39 -9.08 -7.57
CA GLY A 196 15.34 -8.17 -8.19
C GLY A 196 16.79 -8.58 -8.01
N GLU A 197 17.70 -7.90 -8.72
CA GLU A 197 19.10 -8.33 -8.86
C GLU A 197 20.09 -7.60 -7.94
N GLN A 198 19.71 -6.46 -7.32
CA GLN A 198 20.68 -5.60 -6.60
C GLN A 198 20.73 -5.82 -5.09
N GLY A 199 19.72 -6.43 -4.49
CA GLY A 199 19.75 -6.82 -3.09
C GLY A 199 18.49 -6.49 -2.29
N PHE A 200 18.34 -7.24 -1.21
CA PHE A 200 17.28 -7.08 -0.23
C PHE A 200 17.91 -6.76 1.14
N ALA A 201 17.61 -5.57 1.67
CA ALA A 201 17.97 -5.18 3.03
C ALA A 201 16.75 -5.32 3.94
N LEU A 202 16.86 -6.17 4.95
CA LEU A 202 15.86 -6.39 5.99
C LEU A 202 16.44 -5.94 7.33
N ASN A 203 15.86 -4.88 7.91
CA ASN A 203 16.28 -4.30 9.18
C ASN A 203 15.12 -4.35 10.17
N VAL A 204 15.20 -5.24 11.15
CA VAL A 204 14.13 -5.50 12.12
C VAL A 204 14.76 -5.70 13.49
N ALA A 205 14.25 -5.04 14.56
CA ALA A 205 14.80 -5.29 15.89
C ALA A 205 14.36 -6.67 16.41
N ASP A 206 13.06 -6.94 16.39
CA ASP A 206 12.49 -8.22 16.85
C ASP A 206 11.73 -8.91 15.71
N MET A 207 12.02 -10.19 15.47
CA MET A 207 11.41 -10.92 14.36
C MET A 207 10.83 -12.27 14.80
N ASP A 208 9.54 -12.47 14.52
CA ASP A 208 8.86 -13.76 14.51
C ASP A 208 8.59 -14.18 13.06
N ASN A 209 9.22 -15.30 12.65
CA ASN A 209 9.07 -15.83 11.29
C ASN A 209 8.68 -17.32 11.30
N MET A 210 7.93 -17.76 12.28
CA MET A 210 7.54 -19.17 12.44
C MET A 210 6.88 -19.74 11.19
N GLY A 211 7.54 -20.70 10.52
CA GLY A 211 7.05 -21.30 9.28
C GLY A 211 6.98 -20.35 8.07
N GLY A 212 7.47 -19.12 8.22
CA GLY A 212 7.49 -18.13 7.15
C GLY A 212 8.70 -18.25 6.22
N ARG A 213 8.79 -17.38 5.23
CA ARG A 213 9.86 -17.40 4.22
C ARG A 213 10.37 -16.02 3.88
N PHE A 214 11.70 -15.88 3.81
CA PHE A 214 12.39 -14.78 3.16
C PHE A 214 13.23 -15.33 2.01
N ILE A 215 12.89 -14.98 0.79
CA ILE A 215 13.56 -15.46 -0.42
C ILE A 215 14.01 -14.28 -1.25
N SER A 216 15.30 -14.23 -1.61
CA SER A 216 15.86 -13.24 -2.52
C SER A 216 16.56 -13.90 -3.69
N SER A 217 16.31 -13.45 -4.91
CA SER A 217 17.08 -13.83 -6.11
C SER A 217 18.50 -13.27 -6.11
N SER A 218 18.74 -12.26 -5.28
CA SER A 218 20.02 -11.59 -5.12
C SER A 218 20.56 -11.73 -3.69
N ASP A 219 21.41 -10.81 -3.27
CA ASP A 219 21.98 -10.79 -1.94
C ASP A 219 20.92 -10.35 -0.92
N LEU A 220 20.85 -11.03 0.23
CA LEU A 220 20.02 -10.67 1.37
C LEU A 220 20.91 -10.30 2.55
N THR A 221 20.74 -9.09 3.04
CA THR A 221 21.31 -8.65 4.33
C THR A 221 20.20 -8.51 5.35
N LEU A 222 20.25 -9.29 6.42
CA LEU A 222 19.33 -9.24 7.53
C LEU A 222 20.05 -8.71 8.77
N ALA A 223 19.50 -7.65 9.37
CA ALA A 223 19.94 -7.13 10.65
C ALA A 223 18.80 -7.22 11.67
N ALA A 224 19.08 -7.83 12.83
CA ALA A 224 18.14 -7.97 13.94
C ALA A 224 18.87 -7.96 15.30
N VAL A 225 18.17 -7.55 16.35
CA VAL A 225 18.66 -7.70 17.72
C VAL A 225 18.43 -9.14 18.18
N SER A 226 17.21 -9.66 18.01
CA SER A 226 16.89 -11.03 18.37
C SER A 226 16.11 -11.72 17.26
N TRP A 227 16.42 -13.00 17.04
CA TRP A 227 15.67 -13.82 16.11
C TRP A 227 15.72 -15.30 16.50
N PHE A 228 14.53 -15.88 16.60
CA PHE A 228 14.34 -17.31 16.70
C PHE A 228 13.96 -17.86 15.32
N ASN A 229 14.88 -18.61 14.68
CA ASN A 229 14.66 -19.10 13.33
C ASN A 229 14.12 -20.54 13.34
N ASN A 230 12.88 -20.71 12.92
CA ASN A 230 12.30 -21.98 12.49
C ASN A 230 11.62 -21.84 11.09
N SER A 231 12.29 -21.17 10.17
CA SER A 231 11.75 -20.67 8.91
C SER A 231 12.74 -20.85 7.75
N LEU A 232 12.33 -20.54 6.53
CA LEU A 232 13.19 -20.58 5.36
C LEU A 232 13.80 -19.20 5.07
N LEU A 233 15.14 -19.13 5.09
CA LEU A 233 15.92 -18.06 4.46
C LEU A 233 16.65 -18.60 3.24
N GLN A 234 16.48 -17.92 2.10
CA GLN A 234 17.18 -18.27 0.87
C GLN A 234 17.60 -17.03 0.10
N ALA A 235 18.86 -16.96 -0.27
CA ALA A 235 19.42 -15.87 -1.09
C ALA A 235 20.62 -16.36 -1.89
N ARG A 236 21.06 -15.58 -2.89
CA ARG A 236 22.32 -15.84 -3.59
C ARG A 236 23.50 -15.76 -2.61
N ASN A 237 23.58 -14.66 -1.86
CA ASN A 237 24.48 -14.51 -0.72
C ASN A 237 23.65 -14.02 0.48
N LEU A 238 23.91 -14.61 1.64
CA LEU A 238 23.19 -14.30 2.87
C LEU A 238 24.16 -13.72 3.90
N THR A 239 23.86 -12.49 4.36
CA THR A 239 24.59 -11.83 5.44
C THR A 239 23.64 -11.65 6.62
N LEU A 240 24.01 -12.20 7.78
CA LEU A 240 23.25 -12.10 9.03
C LEU A 240 24.03 -11.28 10.05
N ASN A 241 23.46 -10.14 10.43
CA ASN A 241 23.95 -9.25 11.49
C ASN A 241 22.98 -9.32 12.66
N ILE A 242 23.09 -10.35 13.49
CA ILE A 242 22.14 -10.68 14.55
C ILE A 242 22.88 -10.78 15.86
N GLU A 243 22.42 -10.07 16.91
CA GLU A 243 23.05 -10.15 18.22
C GLU A 243 22.72 -11.47 18.94
N GLN A 244 21.47 -11.94 18.82
CA GLN A 244 21.01 -13.18 19.45
C GLN A 244 20.24 -14.03 18.42
N LEU A 245 20.86 -15.09 17.92
CA LEU A 245 20.25 -16.05 17.03
C LEU A 245 20.04 -17.38 17.76
N SER A 246 18.83 -17.89 17.78
CA SER A 246 18.50 -19.25 18.15
C SER A 246 17.78 -19.97 17.01
N GLN A 247 17.94 -21.28 16.92
CA GLN A 247 17.44 -22.07 15.80
C GLN A 247 17.01 -23.46 16.32
N ASP A 248 15.85 -23.93 15.86
CA ASP A 248 15.37 -25.32 16.05
C ASP A 248 15.74 -26.20 14.87
#